data_5f1c78715fcf9c4b34f627f612e5add6
#
_entry.id   5f1c78715fcf9c4b34f627f612e5add6
#
_cell.length_a   1.000
_cell.length_b   1.000
_cell.length_c   1.000
_cell.angle_alpha   90.00
_cell.angle_beta   90.00
_cell.angle_gamma   90.00
#
_symmetry.space_group_name_H-M   'P 1'
#
loop_
_entity.id
_entity.type
_entity.pdbx_description
1 polymer ?
#
loop_
_entity_poly.entity_id
_entity_poly.type
_entity_poly.pdbx_seq_one_letter_code
_entity_poly.pdbx_strand_id
1 'polypeptide(L)'
;GCLFIGYAVAGYYAARPAGGNQVINHFLLFPSDDVWFNGLIGLSISLIGLFFLYQYLAETTVTLGEGFEEARLTRFLEKFGGNEGSQFLYLKDYGHFYYQEEGEDQVLFGFQMKFNKCFVLADPIGQREKWTAATLAFMDQADLLGYQLVFYRISEEYVMNLHDCGFEFMKVGEEGLIQFDELSTVNQTAWTETVTEKIAAEAADFQFEFYPETISDALYQELERVSADWSRNQKERYFIGGRLDPEYLKCSSVGLVRQKQTVIGFITGKEMEKG
;
A
#
# COMPACT_ATOMS: atom_id res chain seq x y z
N GLY A 1 -28.76 15.46 -14.35
CA GLY A 1 -29.52 14.97 -15.49
C GLY A 1 -30.91 15.56 -15.58
N CYS A 2 -31.76 15.42 -14.54
CA CYS A 2 -33.18 15.86 -14.59
C CYS A 2 -33.36 17.39 -14.75
N LEU A 3 -32.51 18.21 -14.13
CA LEU A 3 -32.55 19.65 -14.24
C LEU A 3 -32.22 20.14 -15.67
N PHE A 4 -31.24 19.47 -16.33
CA PHE A 4 -30.88 19.77 -17.71
C PHE A 4 -32.00 19.41 -18.69
N ILE A 5 -32.58 18.23 -18.55
CA ILE A 5 -33.72 17.78 -19.37
C ILE A 5 -34.91 18.72 -19.18
N GLY A 6 -35.22 19.07 -17.91
CA GLY A 6 -36.29 20.03 -17.60
C GLY A 6 -36.06 21.40 -18.21
N TYR A 7 -34.82 21.93 -18.14
CA TYR A 7 -34.46 23.22 -18.73
C TYR A 7 -34.52 23.19 -20.27
N ALA A 8 -34.00 22.14 -20.91
CA ALA A 8 -34.04 21.97 -22.37
C ALA A 8 -35.48 21.82 -22.87
N VAL A 9 -36.33 21.05 -22.15
CA VAL A 9 -37.76 20.91 -22.48
C VAL A 9 -38.49 22.21 -22.30
N ALA A 10 -38.27 22.93 -21.19
CA ALA A 10 -38.88 24.25 -20.96
C ALA A 10 -38.45 25.27 -22.02
N GLY A 11 -37.16 25.30 -22.40
CA GLY A 11 -36.62 26.15 -23.46
C GLY A 11 -37.25 25.84 -24.83
N TYR A 12 -37.43 24.56 -25.16
CA TYR A 12 -38.06 24.10 -26.38
C TYR A 12 -39.53 24.54 -26.45
N TYR A 13 -40.29 24.43 -25.35
CA TYR A 13 -41.68 24.87 -25.29
C TYR A 13 -41.80 26.40 -25.28
N ALA A 14 -40.89 27.12 -24.64
CA ALA A 14 -40.88 28.59 -24.62
C ALA A 14 -40.60 29.21 -26.00
N ALA A 15 -39.83 28.52 -26.84
CA ALA A 15 -39.48 28.99 -28.20
C ALA A 15 -40.60 28.75 -29.26
N ARG A 16 -41.71 28.07 -28.93
CA ARG A 16 -42.82 27.87 -29.88
C ARG A 16 -43.69 29.11 -29.98
N PRO A 17 -44.01 29.56 -31.21
CA PRO A 17 -44.73 30.83 -31.44
C PRO A 17 -46.25 30.79 -31.18
N ALA A 18 -46.77 29.80 -30.46
CA ALA A 18 -48.17 29.67 -30.15
C ALA A 18 -48.51 30.26 -28.78
N GLY A 19 -49.10 31.43 -28.79
CA GLY A 19 -49.71 32.23 -27.73
C GLY A 19 -49.87 31.59 -26.34
N GLY A 20 -49.21 32.13 -25.35
CA GLY A 20 -49.39 31.83 -23.95
C GLY A 20 -48.12 31.73 -23.11
N ASN A 21 -46.94 31.75 -23.69
CA ASN A 21 -45.69 31.45 -23.01
C ASN A 21 -44.90 32.68 -22.48
N GLN A 22 -45.45 33.88 -22.52
CA GLN A 22 -44.76 35.07 -21.98
C GLN A 22 -44.42 34.92 -20.48
N VAL A 23 -45.24 34.24 -19.71
CA VAL A 23 -45.03 34.02 -18.28
C VAL A 23 -43.84 33.07 -18.04
N ILE A 24 -43.73 32.03 -18.87
CA ILE A 24 -42.64 31.02 -18.75
C ILE A 24 -41.31 31.64 -19.19
N ASN A 25 -41.28 32.45 -20.26
CA ASN A 25 -40.09 33.16 -20.72
C ASN A 25 -39.57 34.15 -19.67
N HIS A 26 -40.46 34.82 -18.95
CA HIS A 26 -40.10 35.77 -17.90
C HIS A 26 -39.55 35.07 -16.65
N PHE A 27 -40.09 33.89 -16.35
CA PHE A 27 -39.67 33.12 -15.19
C PHE A 27 -38.34 32.36 -15.41
N LEU A 28 -38.04 31.97 -16.66
CA LEU A 28 -36.87 31.17 -17.01
C LEU A 28 -35.67 32.00 -17.48
N LEU A 29 -35.77 33.35 -17.44
CA LEU A 29 -34.67 34.26 -17.79
C LEU A 29 -34.05 33.99 -19.19
N PHE A 30 -34.86 33.69 -20.20
CA PHE A 30 -34.38 33.59 -21.58
C PHE A 30 -34.18 34.99 -22.17
N PRO A 31 -32.93 35.42 -22.38
CA PRO A 31 -32.61 36.77 -22.72
C PRO A 31 -32.87 37.14 -24.21
N SER A 32 -33.20 36.16 -25.05
CA SER A 32 -33.44 36.38 -26.46
C SER A 32 -34.43 35.41 -27.07
N ASP A 33 -35.05 35.77 -28.22
CA ASP A 33 -35.91 34.90 -29.00
C ASP A 33 -35.12 33.86 -29.82
N ASP A 34 -33.79 33.96 -29.83
CA ASP A 34 -32.92 33.03 -30.53
C ASP A 34 -32.77 31.74 -29.74
N VAL A 35 -33.33 30.65 -30.27
CA VAL A 35 -33.31 29.31 -29.67
C VAL A 35 -31.88 28.82 -29.48
N TRP A 36 -30.97 29.13 -30.41
CA TRP A 36 -29.57 28.71 -30.32
C TRP A 36 -28.83 29.41 -29.18
N PHE A 37 -29.06 30.73 -29.05
CA PHE A 37 -28.43 31.52 -28.00
C PHE A 37 -28.90 31.06 -26.59
N ASN A 38 -30.21 30.85 -26.45
CA ASN A 38 -30.79 30.32 -25.20
C ASN A 38 -30.31 28.90 -24.90
N GLY A 39 -30.14 28.06 -25.92
CA GLY A 39 -29.56 26.73 -25.80
C GLY A 39 -28.11 26.73 -25.29
N LEU A 40 -27.30 27.67 -25.81
CA LEU A 40 -25.92 27.85 -25.34
C LEU A 40 -25.84 28.33 -23.89
N ILE A 41 -26.70 29.25 -23.48
CA ILE A 41 -26.79 29.69 -22.08
C ILE A 41 -27.17 28.51 -21.17
N GLY A 42 -28.18 27.73 -21.55
CA GLY A 42 -28.62 26.57 -20.79
C GLY A 42 -27.53 25.49 -20.65
N LEU A 43 -26.81 25.25 -21.75
CA LEU A 43 -25.68 24.35 -21.75
C LEU A 43 -24.56 24.82 -20.78
N SER A 44 -24.23 26.12 -20.88
CA SER A 44 -23.19 26.71 -20.02
C SER A 44 -23.55 26.63 -18.53
N ILE A 45 -24.77 26.97 -18.15
CA ILE A 45 -25.24 26.84 -16.75
C ILE A 45 -25.21 25.41 -16.30
N SER A 46 -25.59 24.47 -17.16
CA SER A 46 -25.55 23.03 -16.83
C SER A 46 -24.13 22.52 -16.65
N LEU A 47 -23.18 22.92 -17.47
CA LEU A 47 -21.78 22.58 -17.35
C LEU A 47 -21.16 23.15 -16.06
N ILE A 48 -21.49 24.40 -15.73
CA ILE A 48 -21.07 25.05 -14.49
C ILE A 48 -21.65 24.28 -13.28
N GLY A 49 -22.94 23.95 -13.33
CA GLY A 49 -23.58 23.15 -12.27
C GLY A 49 -22.95 21.77 -12.10
N LEU A 50 -22.65 21.08 -13.20
CA LEU A 50 -21.93 19.80 -13.18
C LEU A 50 -20.51 19.94 -12.65
N PHE A 51 -19.81 21.02 -12.99
CA PHE A 51 -18.48 21.30 -12.47
C PHE A 51 -18.50 21.51 -10.95
N PHE A 52 -19.41 22.30 -10.42
CA PHE A 52 -19.57 22.50 -8.98
C PHE A 52 -20.01 21.21 -8.27
N LEU A 53 -20.92 20.44 -8.89
CA LEU A 53 -21.31 19.13 -8.37
C LEU A 53 -20.14 18.17 -8.34
N TYR A 54 -19.33 18.12 -9.39
CA TYR A 54 -18.11 17.33 -9.44
C TYR A 54 -17.12 17.77 -8.36
N GLN A 55 -16.86 19.06 -8.20
CA GLN A 55 -16.01 19.60 -7.14
C GLN A 55 -16.53 19.20 -5.76
N TYR A 56 -17.82 19.38 -5.51
CA TYR A 56 -18.45 19.01 -4.23
C TYR A 56 -18.35 17.52 -3.94
N LEU A 57 -18.49 16.66 -4.94
CA LEU A 57 -18.36 15.22 -4.79
C LEU A 57 -16.89 14.77 -4.78
N ALA A 58 -15.98 15.52 -5.39
CA ALA A 58 -14.55 15.19 -5.43
C ALA A 58 -13.78 15.64 -4.16
N GLU A 59 -14.33 16.56 -3.38
CA GLU A 59 -13.63 17.19 -2.24
C GLU A 59 -13.47 16.33 -1.00
N THR A 60 -13.88 15.09 -1.00
CA THR A 60 -13.66 14.18 0.15
C THR A 60 -13.12 12.84 -0.29
N THR A 61 -11.96 12.82 -0.91
CA THR A 61 -11.14 11.60 -0.86
C THR A 61 -10.47 11.53 0.50
N VAL A 62 -11.24 11.20 1.54
CA VAL A 62 -10.66 10.68 2.76
C VAL A 62 -9.94 9.41 2.34
N THR A 63 -8.62 9.43 2.38
CA THR A 63 -7.81 8.25 2.08
C THR A 63 -7.70 7.42 3.36
N LEU A 64 -7.73 6.10 3.22
CA LEU A 64 -7.43 5.21 4.34
C LEU A 64 -5.97 5.40 4.74
N GLY A 65 -5.74 5.76 6.01
CA GLY A 65 -4.41 6.04 6.51
C GLY A 65 -3.74 7.25 5.87
N GLU A 66 -2.43 7.27 5.92
CA GLU A 66 -1.60 8.38 5.48
C GLU A 66 -0.60 7.90 4.41
N GLY A 67 -0.08 8.84 3.62
CA GLY A 67 0.97 8.57 2.64
C GLY A 67 2.32 8.29 3.30
N PHE A 68 3.26 7.78 2.50
CA PHE A 68 4.61 7.49 2.94
C PHE A 68 5.34 8.76 3.41
N GLU A 69 5.80 8.74 4.65
CA GLU A 69 6.67 9.75 5.25
C GLU A 69 7.86 9.03 5.92
N GLU A 70 9.02 9.03 5.26
CA GLU A 70 10.20 8.28 5.67
C GLU A 70 10.67 8.65 7.09
N ALA A 71 10.77 9.95 7.37
CA ALA A 71 11.26 10.45 8.66
C ALA A 71 10.35 10.05 9.84
N ARG A 72 9.03 9.98 9.62
CA ARG A 72 8.07 9.54 10.65
C ARG A 72 8.17 8.04 10.86
N LEU A 73 8.21 7.28 9.76
CA LEU A 73 8.35 5.83 9.81
C LEU A 73 9.64 5.42 10.54
N THR A 74 10.77 6.03 10.18
CA THR A 74 12.07 5.72 10.80
C THR A 74 12.04 6.02 12.30
N ARG A 75 11.57 7.21 12.70
CA ARG A 75 11.43 7.55 14.14
C ARG A 75 10.51 6.60 14.90
N PHE A 76 9.43 6.16 14.24
CA PHE A 76 8.49 5.21 14.85
C PHE A 76 9.16 3.85 15.07
N LEU A 77 9.87 3.34 14.06
CA LEU A 77 10.57 2.06 14.15
C LEU A 77 11.76 2.10 15.12
N GLU A 78 12.46 3.23 15.23
CA GLU A 78 13.51 3.43 16.25
C GLU A 78 12.93 3.40 17.68
N LYS A 79 11.72 3.95 17.88
CA LYS A 79 11.06 3.99 19.18
C LYS A 79 10.51 2.64 19.63
N PHE A 80 9.88 1.90 18.71
CA PHE A 80 9.10 0.70 19.04
C PHE A 80 9.69 -0.61 18.54
N GLY A 81 10.77 -0.55 17.78
CA GLY A 81 11.27 -1.69 17.02
C GLY A 81 10.41 -1.95 15.76
N GLY A 82 10.56 -3.11 15.20
CA GLY A 82 9.81 -3.52 14.01
C GLY A 82 9.52 -5.01 14.02
N ASN A 83 8.88 -5.47 12.96
CA ASN A 83 8.63 -6.88 12.68
C ASN A 83 9.15 -7.26 11.28
N GLU A 84 8.97 -8.51 10.87
CA GLU A 84 9.40 -9.02 9.57
C GLU A 84 8.77 -8.29 8.35
N GLY A 85 7.67 -7.55 8.56
CA GLY A 85 7.01 -6.74 7.55
C GLY A 85 7.58 -5.32 7.43
N SER A 86 8.29 -4.84 8.44
CA SER A 86 8.67 -3.41 8.56
C SER A 86 9.54 -2.90 7.43
N GLN A 87 10.40 -3.75 6.88
CA GLN A 87 11.25 -3.37 5.75
C GLN A 87 10.43 -3.00 4.50
N PHE A 88 9.26 -3.63 4.28
CA PHE A 88 8.41 -3.33 3.13
C PHE A 88 7.69 -1.99 3.26
N LEU A 89 7.57 -1.45 4.47
CA LEU A 89 6.93 -0.16 4.71
C LEU A 89 7.71 1.03 4.11
N TYR A 90 8.99 0.83 3.78
CA TYR A 90 9.79 1.81 3.05
C TYR A 90 9.49 1.85 1.55
N LEU A 91 8.73 0.88 1.03
CA LEU A 91 8.24 0.92 -0.34
C LEU A 91 7.07 1.92 -0.43
N LYS A 92 7.15 2.85 -1.39
CA LYS A 92 6.18 3.96 -1.57
C LYS A 92 4.76 3.53 -1.95
N ASP A 93 4.56 2.25 -2.25
CA ASP A 93 3.26 1.66 -2.56
C ASP A 93 2.51 1.12 -1.33
N TYR A 94 3.13 1.22 -0.14
CA TYR A 94 2.46 0.94 1.12
C TYR A 94 1.82 2.21 1.70
N GLY A 95 0.57 2.08 2.12
CA GLY A 95 -0.10 3.04 2.99
C GLY A 95 0.24 2.77 4.45
N HIS A 96 0.22 3.80 5.25
CA HIS A 96 0.49 3.73 6.67
C HIS A 96 -0.72 4.22 7.46
N PHE A 97 -1.20 3.43 8.39
CA PHE A 97 -2.21 3.86 9.36
C PHE A 97 -1.56 3.96 10.72
N TYR A 98 -1.44 5.17 11.25
CA TYR A 98 -0.95 5.44 12.59
C TYR A 98 -2.12 5.64 13.54
N TYR A 99 -2.24 4.76 14.53
CA TYR A 99 -3.13 4.97 15.65
C TYR A 99 -2.45 5.90 16.67
N GLN A 100 -3.13 6.99 17.01
CA GLN A 100 -2.58 8.02 17.88
C GLN A 100 -3.39 8.13 19.17
N GLU A 101 -2.70 8.35 20.27
CA GLU A 101 -3.28 8.79 21.52
C GLU A 101 -2.52 10.02 22.02
N GLU A 102 -3.23 11.02 22.51
CA GLU A 102 -2.66 12.27 23.01
C GLU A 102 -1.72 12.98 22.03
N GLY A 103 -1.91 12.74 20.72
CA GLY A 103 -1.09 13.32 19.67
C GLY A 103 0.22 12.57 19.39
N GLU A 104 0.45 11.41 20.02
CA GLU A 104 1.59 10.56 19.79
C GLU A 104 1.20 9.27 19.03
N ASP A 105 2.03 8.86 18.08
CA ASP A 105 1.88 7.59 17.36
C ASP A 105 2.15 6.42 18.31
N GLN A 106 1.18 5.51 18.44
CA GLN A 106 1.27 4.36 19.34
C GLN A 106 1.34 3.03 18.63
N VAL A 107 0.60 2.89 17.51
CA VAL A 107 0.56 1.67 16.70
C VAL A 107 0.56 2.02 15.23
N LEU A 108 1.27 1.24 14.42
CA LEU A 108 1.36 1.37 12.97
C LEU A 108 0.89 0.09 12.28
N PHE A 109 0.03 0.25 11.28
CA PHE A 109 -0.30 -0.78 10.30
C PHE A 109 0.25 -0.39 8.94
N GLY A 110 0.93 -1.31 8.29
CA GLY A 110 1.33 -1.18 6.90
C GLY A 110 0.39 -1.96 5.99
N PHE A 111 -0.09 -1.34 4.92
CA PHE A 111 -1.06 -1.97 4.05
C PHE A 111 -0.91 -1.58 2.58
N GLN A 112 -1.47 -2.41 1.70
CA GLN A 112 -1.64 -2.08 0.30
C GLN A 112 -3.12 -2.18 -0.08
N MET A 113 -3.53 -1.27 -0.97
CA MET A 113 -4.91 -1.22 -1.46
C MET A 113 -5.03 -1.92 -2.81
N LYS A 114 -6.02 -2.80 -2.95
CA LYS A 114 -6.36 -3.38 -4.25
C LYS A 114 -7.88 -3.54 -4.36
N PHE A 115 -8.48 -2.82 -5.32
CA PHE A 115 -9.94 -2.70 -5.45
C PHE A 115 -10.56 -2.13 -4.15
N ASN A 116 -11.52 -2.86 -3.58
CA ASN A 116 -12.17 -2.51 -2.31
C ASN A 116 -11.57 -3.26 -1.09
N LYS A 117 -10.34 -3.80 -1.24
CA LYS A 117 -9.67 -4.55 -0.17
C LYS A 117 -8.40 -3.84 0.26
N CYS A 118 -8.21 -3.79 1.56
CA CYS A 118 -7.01 -3.31 2.21
C CYS A 118 -6.25 -4.51 2.78
N PHE A 119 -5.12 -4.84 2.18
CA PHE A 119 -4.27 -5.95 2.61
C PHE A 119 -3.24 -5.43 3.60
N VAL A 120 -3.35 -5.86 4.84
CA VAL A 120 -2.46 -5.50 5.95
C VAL A 120 -1.40 -6.58 6.07
N LEU A 121 -0.13 -6.18 6.14
CA LEU A 121 1.01 -7.09 6.21
C LEU A 121 1.52 -7.21 7.63
N ALA A 122 1.62 -8.45 8.12
CA ALA A 122 2.12 -8.83 9.43
C ALA A 122 1.31 -8.23 10.61
N ASP A 123 1.82 -8.38 11.80
CA ASP A 123 1.25 -7.81 13.01
C ASP A 123 1.42 -6.28 13.04
N PRO A 124 0.57 -5.57 13.80
CA PRO A 124 0.80 -4.16 14.04
C PRO A 124 2.11 -3.93 14.79
N ILE A 125 2.78 -2.81 14.49
CA ILE A 125 4.01 -2.39 15.14
C ILE A 125 3.66 -1.36 16.20
N GLY A 126 4.29 -1.43 17.38
CA GLY A 126 4.08 -0.46 18.47
C GLY A 126 3.59 -1.09 19.77
N GLN A 127 2.88 -0.31 20.58
CA GLN A 127 2.44 -0.74 21.91
C GLN A 127 1.41 -1.87 21.84
N ARG A 128 1.75 -3.06 22.32
CA ARG A 128 0.89 -4.25 22.27
C ARG A 128 -0.44 -4.07 22.99
N GLU A 129 -0.44 -3.34 24.10
CA GLU A 129 -1.63 -3.06 24.91
C GLU A 129 -2.66 -2.21 24.12
N LYS A 130 -2.20 -1.54 23.07
CA LYS A 130 -3.03 -0.69 22.20
C LYS A 130 -3.49 -1.39 20.92
N TRP A 131 -3.03 -2.59 20.63
CA TRP A 131 -3.34 -3.28 19.38
C TRP A 131 -4.84 -3.44 19.12
N THR A 132 -5.60 -3.85 20.13
CA THR A 132 -7.06 -4.00 19.99
C THR A 132 -7.74 -2.67 19.67
N ALA A 133 -7.40 -1.61 20.41
CA ALA A 133 -7.98 -0.28 20.17
C ALA A 133 -7.59 0.27 18.79
N ALA A 134 -6.32 0.08 18.40
CA ALA A 134 -5.82 0.48 17.08
C ALA A 134 -6.50 -0.30 15.95
N THR A 135 -6.72 -1.61 16.13
CA THR A 135 -7.42 -2.45 15.17
C THR A 135 -8.86 -2.00 14.96
N LEU A 136 -9.58 -1.72 16.04
CA LEU A 136 -10.96 -1.21 15.96
C LEU A 136 -11.03 0.14 15.25
N ALA A 137 -10.12 1.06 15.59
CA ALA A 137 -10.04 2.37 14.92
C ALA A 137 -9.73 2.25 13.42
N PHE A 138 -8.86 1.30 13.05
CA PHE A 138 -8.55 1.04 11.65
C PHE A 138 -9.73 0.41 10.91
N MET A 139 -10.44 -0.53 11.55
CA MET A 139 -11.68 -1.11 11.02
C MET A 139 -12.75 -0.04 10.78
N ASP A 140 -12.98 0.82 11.75
CA ASP A 140 -13.97 1.90 11.65
C ASP A 140 -13.66 2.83 10.47
N GLN A 141 -12.38 3.20 10.28
CA GLN A 141 -11.98 4.03 9.15
C GLN A 141 -12.11 3.28 7.81
N ALA A 142 -11.75 2.00 7.76
CA ALA A 142 -11.88 1.18 6.56
C ALA A 142 -13.35 1.01 6.17
N ASP A 143 -14.22 0.72 7.12
CA ASP A 143 -15.67 0.55 6.91
C ASP A 143 -16.32 1.85 6.44
N LEU A 144 -15.95 3.00 7.03
CA LEU A 144 -16.44 4.30 6.59
C LEU A 144 -16.13 4.58 5.11
N LEU A 145 -15.00 4.06 4.63
CA LEU A 145 -14.53 4.21 3.25
C LEU A 145 -14.96 3.06 2.33
N GLY A 146 -15.66 2.06 2.85
CA GLY A 146 -16.14 0.89 2.10
C GLY A 146 -15.05 -0.12 1.75
N TYR A 147 -13.97 -0.18 2.52
CA TYR A 147 -12.89 -1.14 2.35
C TYR A 147 -13.03 -2.34 3.27
N GLN A 148 -12.67 -3.51 2.77
CA GLN A 148 -12.56 -4.74 3.54
C GLN A 148 -11.11 -4.97 3.95
N LEU A 149 -10.85 -5.14 5.25
CA LEU A 149 -9.53 -5.48 5.76
C LEU A 149 -9.23 -6.97 5.57
N VAL A 150 -8.02 -7.27 5.13
CA VAL A 150 -7.46 -8.62 5.00
C VAL A 150 -6.08 -8.61 5.64
N PHE A 151 -5.93 -9.26 6.78
CA PHE A 151 -4.64 -9.41 7.44
C PHE A 151 -3.90 -10.63 6.89
N TYR A 152 -2.61 -10.48 6.62
CA TYR A 152 -1.77 -11.52 6.03
C TYR A 152 -0.46 -11.68 6.79
N ARG A 153 -0.05 -12.93 7.06
CA ARG A 153 1.15 -13.28 7.85
C ARG A 153 1.10 -12.74 9.28
N ILE A 154 0.00 -12.98 9.94
CA ILE A 154 -0.18 -12.61 11.35
C ILE A 154 0.36 -13.72 12.27
N SER A 155 0.89 -13.34 13.43
CA SER A 155 1.31 -14.26 14.47
C SER A 155 0.14 -14.88 15.23
N GLU A 156 0.37 -15.98 15.94
CA GLU A 156 -0.61 -16.57 16.85
C GLU A 156 -1.06 -15.59 17.94
N GLU A 157 -0.17 -14.72 18.39
CA GLU A 157 -0.46 -13.70 19.41
C GLU A 157 -1.54 -12.73 18.91
N TYR A 158 -1.41 -12.26 17.67
CA TYR A 158 -2.35 -11.30 17.11
C TYR A 158 -3.65 -11.93 16.63
N VAL A 159 -3.67 -13.24 16.33
CA VAL A 159 -4.90 -14.00 15.99
C VAL A 159 -5.99 -13.77 17.05
N MET A 160 -5.65 -13.79 18.34
CA MET A 160 -6.64 -13.62 19.40
C MET A 160 -7.29 -12.22 19.36
N ASN A 161 -6.50 -11.17 19.12
CA ASN A 161 -7.02 -9.81 18.97
C ASN A 161 -7.99 -9.70 17.78
N LEU A 162 -7.63 -10.29 16.64
CA LEU A 162 -8.46 -10.27 15.44
C LEU A 162 -9.72 -11.14 15.59
N HIS A 163 -9.63 -12.28 16.30
CA HIS A 163 -10.80 -13.11 16.60
C HIS A 163 -11.85 -12.32 17.40
N ASP A 164 -11.42 -11.58 18.40
CA ASP A 164 -12.31 -10.74 19.21
C ASP A 164 -12.91 -9.58 18.41
N CYS A 165 -12.24 -9.17 17.33
CA CYS A 165 -12.76 -8.20 16.36
C CYS A 165 -13.66 -8.83 15.27
N GLY A 166 -13.91 -10.14 15.30
CA GLY A 166 -14.81 -10.83 14.39
C GLY A 166 -14.21 -11.31 13.07
N PHE A 167 -12.88 -11.42 12.99
CA PHE A 167 -12.21 -11.98 11.80
C PHE A 167 -12.26 -13.50 11.78
N GLU A 168 -12.38 -14.05 10.58
CA GLU A 168 -12.21 -15.48 10.30
C GLU A 168 -10.79 -15.75 9.80
N PHE A 169 -10.26 -16.94 10.09
CA PHE A 169 -8.86 -17.29 9.78
C PHE A 169 -8.76 -18.47 8.82
N MET A 170 -7.80 -18.37 7.91
CA MET A 170 -7.46 -19.44 7.00
C MET A 170 -5.94 -19.62 6.97
N LYS A 171 -5.47 -20.85 7.25
CA LYS A 171 -4.05 -21.17 7.08
C LYS A 171 -3.69 -21.18 5.61
N VAL A 172 -2.79 -20.29 5.19
CA VAL A 172 -2.35 -20.15 3.80
C VAL A 172 -0.96 -20.72 3.55
N GLY A 173 -0.20 -21.04 4.60
CA GLY A 173 1.15 -21.58 4.49
C GLY A 173 1.79 -21.84 5.85
N GLU A 174 3.07 -22.15 5.79
CA GLU A 174 3.96 -22.30 6.95
C GLU A 174 5.21 -21.46 6.72
N GLU A 175 5.77 -20.92 7.79
CA GLU A 175 6.99 -20.14 7.75
C GLU A 175 8.10 -20.89 8.46
N GLY A 176 9.25 -21.01 7.81
CA GLY A 176 10.45 -21.59 8.40
C GLY A 176 11.21 -20.54 9.19
N LEU A 177 11.40 -20.78 10.49
CA LEU A 177 12.23 -19.94 11.35
C LEU A 177 13.57 -20.64 11.61
N ILE A 178 14.66 -19.93 11.39
CA ILE A 178 16.02 -20.40 11.70
C ILE A 178 16.57 -19.60 12.88
N GLN A 179 16.74 -20.24 14.02
CA GLN A 179 17.35 -19.63 15.20
C GLN A 179 18.86 -19.91 15.18
N PHE A 180 19.65 -18.90 14.86
CA PHE A 180 21.11 -19.05 14.74
C PHE A 180 21.80 -19.38 16.06
N ASP A 181 21.27 -18.92 17.19
CA ASP A 181 21.82 -19.23 18.52
C ASP A 181 21.69 -20.73 18.89
N GLU A 182 20.65 -21.39 18.39
CA GLU A 182 20.44 -22.82 18.58
C GLU A 182 21.27 -23.68 17.63
N LEU A 183 21.66 -23.14 16.46
CA LEU A 183 22.54 -23.85 15.53
C LEU A 183 23.94 -24.14 16.12
N SER A 184 24.35 -23.40 17.14
CA SER A 184 25.63 -23.58 17.81
C SER A 184 25.62 -24.72 18.89
N THR A 185 24.45 -25.15 19.36
CA THR A 185 24.33 -26.00 20.55
C THR A 185 23.58 -27.33 20.39
N VAL A 186 22.65 -27.42 19.44
CA VAL A 186 21.76 -28.58 19.31
C VAL A 186 21.69 -29.05 17.85
N ASN A 187 22.26 -30.22 17.58
CA ASN A 187 22.21 -30.95 16.30
C ASN A 187 23.03 -30.35 15.12
N GLN A 188 24.27 -29.97 15.40
CA GLN A 188 25.22 -29.67 14.32
C GLN A 188 25.46 -30.87 13.37
N THR A 189 25.15 -32.10 13.77
CA THR A 189 25.61 -33.27 13.05
C THR A 189 24.85 -33.62 11.79
N ALA A 190 23.53 -33.52 11.72
CA ALA A 190 22.78 -33.99 10.55
C ALA A 190 22.52 -32.90 9.54
N TRP A 191 22.16 -31.68 9.97
CA TRP A 191 21.82 -30.59 9.07
C TRP A 191 23.09 -29.90 8.54
N THR A 192 24.05 -29.64 9.44
CA THR A 192 25.35 -29.01 9.08
C THR A 192 26.23 -29.95 8.24
N GLU A 193 26.30 -31.23 8.49
CA GLU A 193 27.05 -32.15 7.64
C GLU A 193 26.46 -32.18 6.22
N THR A 194 25.14 -32.37 6.07
CA THR A 194 24.51 -32.46 4.76
C THR A 194 24.56 -31.12 3.99
N VAL A 195 24.37 -29.97 4.68
CA VAL A 195 24.43 -28.65 4.05
C VAL A 195 25.88 -28.25 3.79
N THR A 196 26.81 -28.53 4.74
CA THR A 196 28.22 -28.19 4.58
C THR A 196 28.87 -29.01 3.48
N GLU A 197 28.55 -30.33 3.40
CA GLU A 197 29.06 -31.19 2.33
C GLU A 197 28.52 -30.75 0.93
N LYS A 198 27.24 -30.47 0.83
CA LYS A 198 26.66 -29.95 -0.43
C LYS A 198 27.21 -28.59 -0.81
N ILE A 199 27.31 -27.66 0.15
CA ILE A 199 27.88 -26.35 -0.08
C ILE A 199 29.38 -26.48 -0.43
N ALA A 200 30.14 -27.32 0.28
CA ALA A 200 31.55 -27.52 -0.03
C ALA A 200 31.78 -28.16 -1.40
N ALA A 201 30.90 -29.08 -1.83
CA ALA A 201 31.00 -29.70 -3.15
C ALA A 201 30.61 -28.80 -4.33
N GLU A 202 29.61 -27.92 -4.12
CA GLU A 202 29.03 -27.08 -5.18
C GLU A 202 29.54 -25.65 -5.13
N ALA A 203 30.03 -25.17 -3.99
CA ALA A 203 30.31 -23.76 -3.72
C ALA A 203 31.79 -23.37 -3.82
N ALA A 204 32.68 -24.26 -4.31
CA ALA A 204 34.12 -23.94 -4.43
C ALA A 204 34.43 -22.68 -5.25
N ASP A 205 33.49 -22.25 -6.10
CA ASP A 205 33.58 -21.05 -6.92
C ASP A 205 32.71 -19.88 -6.45
N PHE A 206 31.96 -20.02 -5.33
CA PHE A 206 31.06 -18.99 -4.84
C PHE A 206 31.71 -18.13 -3.75
N GLN A 207 31.48 -16.84 -3.82
CA GLN A 207 31.88 -15.86 -2.82
C GLN A 207 30.65 -15.12 -2.31
N PHE A 208 30.55 -14.97 -0.98
CA PHE A 208 29.52 -14.16 -0.35
C PHE A 208 30.12 -12.83 0.06
N GLU A 209 29.47 -11.74 -0.34
CA GLU A 209 29.80 -10.37 0.04
C GLU A 209 28.62 -9.73 0.75
N PHE A 210 28.88 -8.97 1.80
CA PHE A 210 27.86 -8.26 2.56
C PHE A 210 28.09 -6.77 2.57
N TYR A 211 27.06 -6.02 2.23
CA TYR A 211 27.04 -4.56 2.19
C TYR A 211 26.02 -4.06 3.21
N PRO A 212 26.49 -3.58 4.40
CA PRO A 212 25.58 -3.11 5.45
C PRO A 212 24.95 -1.75 5.15
N GLU A 213 25.55 -0.99 4.23
CA GLU A 213 25.16 0.36 3.88
C GLU A 213 24.82 0.49 2.39
N THR A 214 24.52 1.71 1.98
CA THR A 214 24.14 2.04 0.60
C THR A 214 25.14 1.48 -0.42
N ILE A 215 24.62 0.78 -1.41
CA ILE A 215 25.40 0.24 -2.52
C ILE A 215 25.67 1.29 -3.60
N SER A 216 26.74 1.09 -4.39
CA SER A 216 27.06 1.95 -5.54
C SER A 216 26.07 1.76 -6.69
N ASP A 217 25.93 2.78 -7.55
CA ASP A 217 25.08 2.70 -8.76
C ASP A 217 25.51 1.56 -9.69
N ALA A 218 26.83 1.28 -9.78
CA ALA A 218 27.35 0.17 -10.59
C ALA A 218 26.87 -1.19 -10.05
N LEU A 219 26.88 -1.36 -8.72
CA LEU A 219 26.40 -2.57 -8.09
C LEU A 219 24.88 -2.68 -8.25
N TYR A 220 24.14 -1.57 -8.11
CA TYR A 220 22.71 -1.55 -8.35
C TYR A 220 22.34 -2.09 -9.74
N GLN A 221 23.06 -1.68 -10.78
CA GLN A 221 22.84 -2.18 -12.15
C GLN A 221 23.09 -3.69 -12.29
N GLU A 222 24.07 -4.24 -11.55
CA GLU A 222 24.27 -5.70 -11.51
C GLU A 222 23.05 -6.41 -10.86
N LEU A 223 22.51 -5.82 -9.79
CA LEU A 223 21.32 -6.36 -9.11
C LEU A 223 20.06 -6.29 -10.00
N GLU A 224 19.88 -5.19 -10.74
CA GLU A 224 18.78 -5.06 -11.70
C GLU A 224 18.81 -6.18 -12.75
N ARG A 225 20.01 -6.50 -13.25
CA ARG A 225 20.17 -7.60 -14.20
C ARG A 225 19.78 -8.95 -13.60
N VAL A 226 20.25 -9.24 -12.38
CA VAL A 226 19.91 -10.48 -11.67
C VAL A 226 18.41 -10.56 -11.40
N SER A 227 17.80 -9.48 -10.94
CA SER A 227 16.36 -9.39 -10.71
C SER A 227 15.57 -9.59 -12.00
N ALA A 228 15.99 -8.97 -13.10
CA ALA A 228 15.35 -9.12 -14.41
C ALA A 228 15.45 -10.56 -14.94
N ASP A 229 16.59 -11.21 -14.76
CA ASP A 229 16.78 -12.62 -15.17
C ASP A 229 15.91 -13.57 -14.34
N TRP A 230 15.78 -13.31 -13.04
CA TRP A 230 14.93 -14.08 -12.14
C TRP A 230 13.43 -13.89 -12.48
N SER A 231 13.00 -12.66 -12.74
CA SER A 231 11.60 -12.32 -13.02
C SER A 231 11.11 -12.79 -14.39
N ARG A 232 11.99 -13.09 -15.35
CA ARG A 232 11.59 -13.68 -16.65
C ARG A 232 10.81 -14.98 -16.49
N ASN A 233 11.09 -15.77 -15.46
CA ASN A 233 10.49 -17.07 -15.24
C ASN A 233 9.45 -17.09 -14.12
N GLN A 234 9.30 -16.01 -13.36
CA GLN A 234 8.40 -15.92 -12.22
C GLN A 234 7.73 -14.55 -12.17
N LYS A 235 6.43 -14.53 -11.86
CA LYS A 235 5.74 -13.28 -11.57
C LYS A 235 6.23 -12.73 -10.23
N GLU A 236 6.73 -11.51 -10.22
CA GLU A 236 7.03 -10.80 -8.99
C GLU A 236 5.80 -10.73 -8.08
N ARG A 237 6.00 -11.08 -6.82
CA ARG A 237 4.96 -11.02 -5.78
C ARG A 237 5.20 -9.77 -4.95
N TYR A 238 4.83 -8.62 -5.49
CA TYR A 238 5.11 -7.31 -4.92
C TYR A 238 4.70 -7.14 -3.45
N PHE A 239 3.64 -7.81 -3.01
CA PHE A 239 3.14 -7.65 -1.64
C PHE A 239 4.01 -8.32 -0.57
N ILE A 240 4.61 -9.46 -0.87
CA ILE A 240 5.35 -10.28 0.13
C ILE A 240 6.82 -10.52 -0.22
N GLY A 241 7.20 -10.26 -1.45
CA GLY A 241 8.55 -10.52 -1.94
C GLY A 241 9.41 -9.27 -2.06
N GLY A 242 8.83 -8.11 -1.80
CA GLY A 242 9.47 -6.83 -2.11
C GLY A 242 9.69 -6.65 -3.61
N ARG A 243 10.38 -5.60 -3.96
CA ARG A 243 10.86 -5.35 -5.33
C ARG A 243 12.22 -4.66 -5.26
N LEU A 244 12.98 -4.76 -6.34
CA LEU A 244 14.19 -3.99 -6.45
C LEU A 244 13.85 -2.51 -6.69
N ASP A 245 13.97 -1.69 -5.65
CA ASP A 245 13.68 -0.26 -5.67
C ASP A 245 14.89 0.49 -5.10
N PRO A 246 15.42 1.54 -5.79
CA PRO A 246 16.60 2.26 -5.33
C PRO A 246 16.44 2.90 -3.96
N GLU A 247 15.26 3.44 -3.66
CA GLU A 247 15.01 4.10 -2.37
C GLU A 247 14.92 3.07 -1.23
N TYR A 248 14.30 1.92 -1.50
CA TYR A 248 14.26 0.80 -0.56
C TYR A 248 15.66 0.28 -0.23
N LEU A 249 16.54 0.14 -1.24
CA LEU A 249 17.92 -0.34 -1.04
C LEU A 249 18.79 0.62 -0.24
N LYS A 250 18.49 1.93 -0.22
CA LYS A 250 19.19 2.88 0.65
C LYS A 250 18.97 2.60 2.15
N CYS A 251 17.86 1.93 2.48
CA CYS A 251 17.48 1.58 3.85
C CYS A 251 17.72 0.10 4.17
N SER A 252 18.40 -0.64 3.29
CA SER A 252 18.56 -2.08 3.39
C SER A 252 20.01 -2.49 3.27
N SER A 253 20.42 -3.49 4.04
CA SER A 253 21.67 -4.23 3.81
C SER A 253 21.49 -5.17 2.63
N VAL A 254 22.57 -5.42 1.90
CA VAL A 254 22.57 -6.30 0.72
C VAL A 254 23.63 -7.39 0.89
N GLY A 255 23.18 -8.65 0.80
CA GLY A 255 24.07 -9.81 0.71
C GLY A 255 24.11 -10.30 -0.74
N LEU A 256 25.32 -10.53 -1.27
CA LEU A 256 25.53 -10.98 -2.63
C LEU A 256 26.16 -12.35 -2.68
N VAL A 257 25.79 -13.11 -3.68
CA VAL A 257 26.52 -14.32 -4.08
C VAL A 257 27.13 -14.08 -5.45
N ARG A 258 28.46 -14.21 -5.51
CA ARG A 258 29.21 -14.16 -6.78
C ARG A 258 29.74 -15.53 -7.15
N GLN A 259 29.64 -15.84 -8.42
CA GLN A 259 30.37 -16.94 -9.02
C GLN A 259 31.48 -16.35 -9.91
N LYS A 260 32.72 -16.62 -9.55
CA LYS A 260 33.90 -15.93 -10.15
C LYS A 260 33.82 -14.42 -9.90
N GLN A 261 33.46 -13.63 -10.91
CA GLN A 261 33.27 -12.17 -10.80
C GLN A 261 31.85 -11.71 -11.11
N THR A 262 30.93 -12.64 -11.31
CA THR A 262 29.57 -12.32 -11.72
C THR A 262 28.61 -12.49 -10.55
N VAL A 263 27.79 -11.47 -10.27
CA VAL A 263 26.68 -11.60 -9.30
C VAL A 263 25.63 -12.55 -9.89
N ILE A 264 25.32 -13.61 -9.15
CA ILE A 264 24.35 -14.63 -9.55
C ILE A 264 23.10 -14.64 -8.66
N GLY A 265 23.18 -14.02 -7.51
CA GLY A 265 22.08 -13.89 -6.56
C GLY A 265 22.34 -12.82 -5.53
N PHE A 266 21.26 -12.33 -4.93
CA PHE A 266 21.34 -11.39 -3.82
C PHE A 266 20.15 -11.54 -2.89
N ILE A 267 20.33 -11.07 -1.67
CA ILE A 267 19.30 -10.91 -0.65
C ILE A 267 19.34 -9.49 -0.13
N THR A 268 18.19 -8.97 0.25
CA THR A 268 18.08 -7.70 0.96
C THR A 268 17.54 -7.94 2.35
N GLY A 269 18.01 -7.18 3.32
CA GLY A 269 17.57 -7.29 4.70
C GLY A 269 17.72 -5.96 5.43
N LYS A 270 17.08 -5.85 6.56
CA LYS A 270 17.27 -4.76 7.50
C LYS A 270 17.51 -5.36 8.87
N GLU A 271 18.54 -4.84 9.55
CA GLU A 271 18.75 -5.18 10.94
C GLU A 271 17.61 -4.59 11.77
N MET A 272 16.96 -5.44 12.56
CA MET A 272 15.88 -5.03 13.44
C MET A 272 16.43 -4.98 14.85
N GLU A 273 16.32 -3.82 15.49
CA GLU A 273 16.56 -3.76 16.93
C GLU A 273 15.52 -4.64 17.64
N LYS A 274 15.97 -5.48 18.53
CA LYS A 274 15.08 -6.32 19.34
C LYS A 274 14.21 -5.38 20.20
N GLY A 275 12.90 -5.37 19.92
CA GLY A 275 11.92 -4.77 20.80
C GLY A 275 11.72 -5.61 22.07
#